data_66542a26daa3382583e713a7528d765d
#
_entry.id   66542a26daa3382583e713a7528d765d
#
_cell.length_a   1.000
_cell.length_b   1.000
_cell.length_c   1.000
_cell.angle_alpha   90.00
_cell.angle_beta   90.00
_cell.angle_gamma   90.00
#
_symmetry.space_group_name_H-M   'P 1'
#
loop_
_entity.id
_entity.type
_entity.pdbx_description
1 polymer ?
#
loop_
_entity_poly.entity_id
_entity_poly.type
_entity_poly.pdbx_seq_one_letter_code
_entity_poly.pdbx_strand_id
1 'polypeptide(L)'
;MTAELIPGADGAAPASSAQDEDLVVNLDAVGVRRSGTALLQDLDWRVELDERWVVLGPNGAGKTTLLNLAAGRLHPTTGTAHVLGERIGRTDLTELRTRIGLSTAALAERIPTEEKVTDVVVTAAWSVVGRWRESYDRTDEVRARALLGQLGVAHLANRGYGTLSEGERKRVQIARALMTDPELLLLDEPAAGLDLGGREDLVARLAELAYDPDAPALVLVTHHVEEIPPGFTHALLLREGGVVAQGLLGATLTSDNLSKTFGLPLVVERSGERFTARAA
;
A
#
# COMPACT_ATOMS: atom_id res chain seq x y z
N MET A 1 -2.92 22.84 -62.05
CA MET A 1 -2.07 22.27 -61.01
C MET A 1 -2.89 22.26 -59.71
N THR A 2 -3.53 21.12 -59.47
CA THR A 2 -4.46 20.88 -58.34
C THR A 2 -3.66 20.27 -57.21
N ALA A 3 -3.62 20.92 -56.04
CA ALA A 3 -2.98 20.41 -54.85
C ALA A 3 -3.93 19.44 -54.12
N GLU A 4 -3.51 18.23 -53.96
CA GLU A 4 -4.20 17.15 -53.25
C GLU A 4 -4.00 17.33 -51.74
N LEU A 5 -5.08 17.46 -50.97
CA LEU A 5 -5.10 17.47 -49.51
C LEU A 5 -5.00 16.01 -49.01
N ILE A 6 -4.00 15.74 -48.20
CA ILE A 6 -3.85 14.48 -47.46
C ILE A 6 -4.75 14.58 -46.20
N PRO A 7 -5.66 13.63 -45.96
CA PRO A 7 -6.44 13.61 -44.70
C PRO A 7 -5.56 13.20 -43.53
N GLY A 8 -5.56 13.98 -42.45
CA GLY A 8 -4.91 13.68 -41.19
C GLY A 8 -5.54 12.44 -40.54
N ALA A 9 -4.69 11.56 -40.10
CA ALA A 9 -5.06 10.41 -39.29
C ALA A 9 -5.43 10.89 -37.88
N ASP A 10 -6.73 10.95 -37.59
CA ASP A 10 -7.25 11.02 -36.23
C ASP A 10 -6.85 9.72 -35.48
N GLY A 11 -5.85 9.82 -34.62
CA GLY A 11 -5.52 8.80 -33.64
C GLY A 11 -6.58 8.81 -32.53
N ALA A 12 -7.65 8.05 -32.72
CA ALA A 12 -8.58 7.78 -31.63
C ALA A 12 -7.82 7.02 -30.52
N ALA A 13 -7.79 7.60 -29.32
CA ALA A 13 -7.38 6.92 -28.12
C ALA A 13 -8.26 5.67 -27.96
N PRO A 14 -7.70 4.50 -27.57
CA PRO A 14 -8.51 3.31 -27.32
C PRO A 14 -9.48 3.64 -26.19
N ALA A 15 -10.77 3.39 -26.41
CA ALA A 15 -11.80 3.49 -25.40
C ALA A 15 -11.45 2.54 -24.25
N SER A 16 -11.29 3.08 -23.04
CA SER A 16 -11.23 2.32 -21.81
C SER A 16 -12.46 1.42 -21.75
N SER A 17 -12.27 0.12 -21.63
CA SER A 17 -13.37 -0.81 -21.42
C SER A 17 -13.96 -0.58 -20.02
N ALA A 18 -15.24 -0.79 -19.83
CA ALA A 18 -15.91 -0.67 -18.50
C ALA A 18 -15.28 -1.52 -17.40
N GLN A 19 -14.38 -2.43 -17.75
CA GLN A 19 -13.56 -3.25 -16.83
C GLN A 19 -12.32 -2.52 -16.29
N ASP A 20 -11.91 -1.39 -16.86
CA ASP A 20 -10.76 -0.61 -16.39
C ASP A 20 -11.16 0.45 -15.34
N GLU A 21 -12.45 0.75 -15.17
CA GLU A 21 -12.92 1.81 -14.27
C GLU A 21 -12.82 1.44 -12.78
N ASP A 22 -12.84 0.14 -12.44
CA ASP A 22 -12.75 -0.36 -11.06
C ASP A 22 -11.31 -0.65 -10.61
N LEU A 23 -10.32 -0.55 -11.54
CA LEU A 23 -8.92 -0.83 -11.23
C LEU A 23 -8.24 0.33 -10.49
N VAL A 24 -7.84 0.10 -9.25
CA VAL A 24 -7.03 1.06 -8.46
C VAL A 24 -5.54 0.94 -8.74
N VAL A 25 -5.07 -0.25 -9.16
CA VAL A 25 -3.71 -0.45 -9.68
C VAL A 25 -3.79 -1.32 -10.93
N ASN A 26 -3.13 -0.90 -12.00
CA ASN A 26 -2.98 -1.68 -13.23
C ASN A 26 -1.54 -1.55 -13.74
N LEU A 27 -0.75 -2.59 -13.54
CA LEU A 27 0.62 -2.70 -14.03
C LEU A 27 0.65 -3.71 -15.19
N ASP A 28 1.23 -3.32 -16.32
CA ASP A 28 1.33 -4.12 -17.53
C ASP A 28 2.80 -4.18 -17.98
N ALA A 29 3.39 -5.38 -17.94
CA ALA A 29 4.77 -5.69 -18.26
C ALA A 29 5.80 -4.73 -17.61
N VAL A 30 5.56 -4.37 -16.34
CA VAL A 30 6.33 -3.33 -15.66
C VAL A 30 7.70 -3.83 -15.24
N GLY A 31 8.73 -3.13 -15.68
CA GLY A 31 10.10 -3.29 -15.20
C GLY A 31 10.62 -2.01 -14.54
N VAL A 32 11.39 -2.17 -13.47
CA VAL A 32 12.09 -1.07 -12.80
C VAL A 32 13.57 -1.40 -12.68
N ARG A 33 14.41 -0.51 -13.21
CA ARG A 33 15.88 -0.62 -13.11
C ARG A 33 16.47 0.61 -12.42
N ARG A 34 17.44 0.40 -11.55
CA ARG A 34 18.19 1.48 -10.89
C ARG A 34 19.68 1.14 -10.87
N SER A 35 20.52 2.06 -11.36
CA SER A 35 21.98 1.88 -11.41
C SER A 35 22.40 0.53 -12.05
N GLY A 36 21.71 0.14 -13.13
CA GLY A 36 21.97 -1.12 -13.85
C GLY A 36 21.32 -2.38 -13.25
N THR A 37 20.86 -2.33 -12.01
CA THR A 37 20.19 -3.47 -11.33
C THR A 37 18.70 -3.45 -11.62
N ALA A 38 18.15 -4.61 -12.02
CA ALA A 38 16.70 -4.79 -12.13
C ALA A 38 16.11 -4.99 -10.72
N LEU A 39 15.15 -4.16 -10.37
CA LEU A 39 14.42 -4.22 -9.09
C LEU A 39 13.04 -4.86 -9.25
N LEU A 40 12.40 -4.66 -10.41
CA LEU A 40 11.20 -5.36 -10.86
C LEU A 40 11.39 -5.78 -12.31
N GLN A 41 10.81 -6.92 -12.69
CA GLN A 41 11.00 -7.51 -14.00
C GLN A 41 9.67 -8.05 -14.54
N ASP A 42 9.21 -7.49 -15.65
CA ASP A 42 8.05 -7.96 -16.42
C ASP A 42 6.83 -8.29 -15.52
N LEU A 43 6.45 -7.33 -14.70
CA LEU A 43 5.45 -7.52 -13.66
C LEU A 43 4.08 -7.05 -14.15
N ASP A 44 3.12 -7.99 -14.18
CA ASP A 44 1.71 -7.72 -14.36
C ASP A 44 1.01 -7.83 -12.99
N TRP A 45 0.23 -6.80 -12.65
CA TRP A 45 -0.54 -6.80 -11.41
C TRP A 45 -1.75 -5.88 -11.52
N ARG A 46 -2.91 -6.40 -11.13
CA ARG A 46 -4.18 -5.66 -11.12
C ARG A 46 -4.78 -5.75 -9.75
N VAL A 47 -5.30 -4.62 -9.28
CA VAL A 47 -6.00 -4.49 -7.99
C VAL A 47 -7.32 -3.78 -8.24
N GLU A 48 -8.42 -4.37 -7.84
CA GLU A 48 -9.74 -3.78 -7.85
C GLU A 48 -10.05 -3.06 -6.52
N LEU A 49 -11.02 -2.15 -6.53
CA LEU A 49 -11.32 -1.28 -5.39
C LEU A 49 -11.75 -2.06 -4.13
N ASP A 50 -12.48 -3.17 -4.31
CA ASP A 50 -12.98 -4.00 -3.22
C ASP A 50 -12.01 -5.10 -2.78
N GLU A 51 -10.79 -5.15 -3.35
CA GLU A 51 -9.80 -6.16 -3.03
C GLU A 51 -8.87 -5.74 -1.88
N ARG A 52 -8.42 -6.75 -1.14
CA ARG A 52 -7.48 -6.64 -0.02
C ARG A 52 -6.28 -7.54 -0.31
N TRP A 53 -5.16 -6.93 -0.63
CA TRP A 53 -3.97 -7.64 -1.11
C TRP A 53 -2.88 -7.73 -0.06
N VAL A 54 -2.26 -8.90 0.06
CA VAL A 54 -0.96 -9.04 0.72
C VAL A 54 0.13 -9.31 -0.31
N VAL A 55 1.21 -8.55 -0.23
CA VAL A 55 2.43 -8.74 -1.03
C VAL A 55 3.50 -9.37 -0.14
N LEU A 56 3.87 -10.61 -0.45
CA LEU A 56 4.82 -11.42 0.32
C LEU A 56 6.10 -11.68 -0.49
N GLY A 57 7.21 -11.81 0.21
CA GLY A 57 8.50 -12.20 -0.37
C GLY A 57 9.67 -11.90 0.56
N PRO A 58 10.83 -12.48 0.30
CA PRO A 58 12.03 -12.24 1.10
C PRO A 58 12.50 -10.77 1.01
N ASN A 59 13.44 -10.40 1.87
CA ASN A 59 14.09 -9.10 1.79
C ASN A 59 14.82 -8.98 0.44
N GLY A 60 14.69 -7.83 -0.21
CA GLY A 60 15.24 -7.61 -1.55
C GLY A 60 14.38 -8.14 -2.72
N ALA A 61 13.22 -8.75 -2.47
CA ALA A 61 12.33 -9.26 -3.52
C ALA A 61 11.72 -8.19 -4.43
N GLY A 62 11.81 -6.89 -4.07
CA GLY A 62 11.22 -5.80 -4.85
C GLY A 62 9.92 -5.22 -4.24
N LYS A 63 9.46 -5.70 -3.09
CA LYS A 63 8.20 -5.30 -2.44
C LYS A 63 8.07 -3.78 -2.24
N THR A 64 9.06 -3.15 -1.61
CA THR A 64 9.07 -1.68 -1.40
C THR A 64 9.16 -0.91 -2.73
N THR A 65 9.82 -1.48 -3.75
CA THR A 65 9.87 -0.89 -5.10
C THR A 65 8.48 -0.90 -5.74
N LEU A 66 7.77 -2.03 -5.67
CA LEU A 66 6.39 -2.19 -6.13
C LEU A 66 5.47 -1.19 -5.42
N LEU A 67 5.57 -1.10 -4.08
CA LEU A 67 4.78 -0.18 -3.29
C LEU A 67 5.03 1.29 -3.69
N ASN A 68 6.28 1.69 -3.88
CA ASN A 68 6.62 3.05 -4.32
C ASN A 68 6.11 3.36 -5.74
N LEU A 69 6.06 2.35 -6.62
CA LEU A 69 5.44 2.49 -7.94
C LEU A 69 3.92 2.73 -7.79
N ALA A 70 3.21 1.89 -7.02
CA ALA A 70 1.79 2.04 -6.74
C ALA A 70 1.46 3.34 -6.00
N ALA A 71 2.40 3.89 -5.22
CA ALA A 71 2.27 5.19 -4.56
C ALA A 71 2.57 6.39 -5.48
N GLY A 72 2.84 6.19 -6.77
CA GLY A 72 3.24 7.26 -7.69
C GLY A 72 4.55 7.95 -7.28
N ARG A 73 5.44 7.27 -6.55
CA ARG A 73 6.75 7.80 -6.10
C ARG A 73 7.92 7.34 -6.97
N LEU A 74 7.66 6.36 -7.82
CA LEU A 74 8.61 5.79 -8.74
C LEU A 74 7.97 5.64 -10.13
N HIS A 75 8.76 5.83 -11.17
CA HIS A 75 8.32 5.61 -12.55
C HIS A 75 8.78 4.24 -13.04
N PRO A 76 7.98 3.54 -13.87
CA PRO A 76 8.44 2.32 -14.54
C PRO A 76 9.55 2.66 -15.52
N THR A 77 10.53 1.76 -15.68
CA THR A 77 11.57 1.84 -16.72
C THR A 77 11.04 1.26 -18.03
N THR A 78 10.24 0.20 -17.94
CA THR A 78 9.55 -0.47 -19.06
C THR A 78 8.12 -0.79 -18.67
N GLY A 79 7.26 -1.05 -19.65
CA GLY A 79 5.84 -1.31 -19.42
C GLY A 79 5.03 -0.07 -19.10
N THR A 80 3.81 -0.27 -18.65
CA THR A 80 2.89 0.81 -18.26
C THR A 80 2.32 0.59 -16.87
N ALA A 81 2.16 1.69 -16.11
CA ALA A 81 1.58 1.68 -14.79
C ALA A 81 0.48 2.72 -14.71
N HIS A 82 -0.72 2.29 -14.31
CA HIS A 82 -1.84 3.16 -13.99
C HIS A 82 -2.21 2.94 -12.52
N VAL A 83 -2.48 4.03 -11.82
CA VAL A 83 -2.94 4.02 -10.43
C VAL A 83 -4.11 4.98 -10.33
N LEU A 84 -5.25 4.51 -9.82
CA LEU A 84 -6.51 5.26 -9.74
C LEU A 84 -6.89 5.90 -11.08
N GLY A 85 -6.72 5.14 -12.18
CA GLY A 85 -6.96 5.60 -13.56
C GLY A 85 -5.85 6.45 -14.16
N GLU A 86 -4.90 6.95 -13.36
CA GLU A 86 -3.87 7.89 -13.78
C GLU A 86 -2.59 7.20 -14.24
N ARG A 87 -2.11 7.53 -15.44
CA ARG A 87 -0.87 6.95 -15.98
C ARG A 87 0.36 7.57 -15.32
N ILE A 88 1.14 6.76 -14.61
CA ILE A 88 2.39 7.19 -13.99
C ILE A 88 3.38 7.67 -15.06
N GLY A 89 3.87 8.91 -14.87
CA GLY A 89 4.79 9.57 -15.80
C GLY A 89 4.14 10.49 -16.82
N ARG A 90 2.77 10.61 -16.84
CA ARG A 90 2.03 11.52 -17.70
C ARG A 90 1.05 12.43 -16.96
N THR A 91 0.85 12.21 -15.67
CA THR A 91 -0.13 12.88 -14.81
C THR A 91 0.57 13.71 -13.73
N ASP A 92 -0.12 14.76 -13.22
CA ASP A 92 0.32 15.45 -12.00
C ASP A 92 0.20 14.52 -10.79
N LEU A 93 1.36 14.04 -10.33
CA LEU A 93 1.46 13.13 -9.21
C LEU A 93 1.11 13.79 -7.86
N THR A 94 0.96 15.10 -7.80
CA THR A 94 0.62 15.82 -6.56
C THR A 94 -0.82 15.51 -6.17
N GLU A 95 -1.74 15.63 -7.11
CA GLU A 95 -3.16 15.29 -6.92
C GLU A 95 -3.35 13.79 -6.67
N LEU A 96 -2.74 12.93 -7.50
CA LEU A 96 -2.82 11.49 -7.34
C LEU A 96 -2.40 11.04 -5.92
N ARG A 97 -1.33 11.61 -5.37
CA ARG A 97 -0.82 11.22 -4.04
C ARG A 97 -1.75 11.59 -2.88
N THR A 98 -2.65 12.55 -3.05
CA THR A 98 -3.67 12.86 -2.02
C THR A 98 -4.74 11.79 -1.92
N ARG A 99 -4.96 11.03 -3.00
CA ARG A 99 -5.90 9.90 -3.08
C ARG A 99 -5.27 8.58 -2.61
N ILE A 100 -3.97 8.57 -2.25
CA ILE A 100 -3.23 7.37 -1.82
C ILE A 100 -2.74 7.57 -0.39
N GLY A 101 -3.21 6.73 0.52
CA GLY A 101 -2.67 6.60 1.87
C GLY A 101 -1.41 5.75 1.86
N LEU A 102 -0.32 6.23 2.44
CA LEU A 102 0.94 5.49 2.47
C LEU A 102 1.56 5.51 3.87
N SER A 103 1.89 4.33 4.39
CA SER A 103 2.66 4.15 5.62
C SER A 103 3.94 3.36 5.34
N THR A 104 5.09 4.01 5.55
CA THR A 104 6.43 3.40 5.38
C THR A 104 7.37 3.88 6.49
N ALA A 105 8.41 3.12 6.79
CA ALA A 105 9.45 3.52 7.75
C ALA A 105 10.10 4.85 7.36
N ALA A 106 10.42 5.06 6.09
CA ALA A 106 11.04 6.29 5.59
C ALA A 106 10.15 7.54 5.77
N LEU A 107 8.82 7.38 5.75
CA LEU A 107 7.91 8.48 6.06
C LEU A 107 7.84 8.73 7.56
N ALA A 108 7.85 7.67 8.37
CA ALA A 108 7.84 7.73 9.82
C ALA A 108 9.04 8.48 10.41
N GLU A 109 10.24 8.25 9.87
CA GLU A 109 11.49 8.92 10.28
C GLU A 109 11.47 10.44 10.07
N ARG A 110 10.57 10.94 9.21
CA ARG A 110 10.44 12.38 8.94
C ARG A 110 9.48 13.08 9.90
N ILE A 111 8.73 12.34 10.72
CA ILE A 111 7.77 12.92 11.67
C ILE A 111 8.56 13.48 12.87
N PRO A 112 8.39 14.78 13.20
CA PRO A 112 9.07 15.38 14.36
C PRO A 112 8.63 14.69 15.65
N THR A 113 9.60 14.37 16.52
CA THR A 113 9.35 13.61 17.76
C THR A 113 8.53 14.39 18.79
N GLU A 114 8.60 15.72 18.77
CA GLU A 114 7.86 16.62 19.66
C GLU A 114 6.42 16.88 19.20
N GLU A 115 6.09 16.54 17.96
CA GLU A 115 4.76 16.77 17.39
C GLU A 115 3.70 16.00 18.19
N LYS A 116 2.54 16.63 18.46
CA LYS A 116 1.43 15.93 19.09
C LYS A 116 0.85 14.88 18.15
N VAL A 117 0.42 13.77 18.70
CA VAL A 117 -0.19 12.67 17.93
C VAL A 117 -1.33 13.16 17.05
N THR A 118 -2.24 14.01 17.56
CA THR A 118 -3.31 14.59 16.75
C THR A 118 -2.74 15.40 15.58
N ASP A 119 -1.71 16.22 15.83
CA ASP A 119 -1.11 17.06 14.79
C ASP A 119 -0.39 16.21 13.74
N VAL A 120 0.26 15.10 14.14
CA VAL A 120 0.82 14.12 13.21
C VAL A 120 -0.23 13.61 12.22
N VAL A 121 -1.45 13.32 12.66
CA VAL A 121 -2.52 12.83 11.80
C VAL A 121 -3.11 13.95 10.96
N VAL A 122 -3.47 15.09 11.57
CA VAL A 122 -4.11 16.23 10.88
C VAL A 122 -3.25 16.79 9.75
N THR A 123 -1.91 16.84 9.92
CA THR A 123 -0.99 17.37 8.89
C THR A 123 -1.00 16.57 7.59
N ALA A 124 -1.51 15.34 7.60
CA ALA A 124 -1.67 14.55 6.38
C ALA A 124 -2.69 15.15 5.40
N ALA A 125 -3.73 15.84 5.88
CA ALA A 125 -4.73 16.49 5.04
C ALA A 125 -4.11 17.47 4.02
N TRP A 126 -2.94 18.02 4.32
CA TRP A 126 -2.19 18.92 3.44
C TRP A 126 -0.94 18.27 2.84
N SER A 127 -0.81 16.95 2.94
CA SER A 127 0.38 16.21 2.46
C SER A 127 1.71 16.72 3.02
N VAL A 128 1.71 17.38 4.18
CA VAL A 128 2.90 17.91 4.86
C VAL A 128 3.26 17.06 6.09
N VAL A 129 4.53 17.11 6.47
CA VAL A 129 5.04 16.46 7.67
C VAL A 129 5.45 17.54 8.66
N GLY A 130 4.82 17.53 9.85
CA GLY A 130 4.97 18.59 10.85
C GLY A 130 3.97 19.75 10.66
N ARG A 131 3.50 20.31 11.78
CA ARG A 131 2.54 21.41 11.76
C ARG A 131 3.25 22.73 11.44
N TRP A 132 2.85 23.37 10.36
CA TRP A 132 3.33 24.69 9.97
C TRP A 132 2.27 25.76 10.24
N ARG A 133 1.99 26.62 9.27
CA ARG A 133 1.07 27.76 9.39
C ARG A 133 -0.33 27.47 8.82
N GLU A 134 -0.59 26.23 8.40
CA GLU A 134 -1.86 25.84 7.84
C GLU A 134 -2.95 25.95 8.91
N SER A 135 -4.11 26.44 8.49
CA SER A 135 -5.29 26.50 9.31
C SER A 135 -6.05 25.19 9.17
N TYR A 136 -5.97 24.34 10.17
CA TYR A 136 -6.79 23.12 10.27
C TYR A 136 -8.14 23.50 10.87
N ASP A 137 -9.21 23.02 10.25
CA ASP A 137 -10.55 23.29 10.76
C ASP A 137 -10.94 22.26 11.86
N ARG A 138 -12.07 22.50 12.48
CA ARG A 138 -12.59 21.60 13.51
C ARG A 138 -12.95 20.22 12.95
N THR A 139 -13.31 20.14 11.69
CA THR A 139 -13.66 18.87 11.00
C THR A 139 -12.45 17.98 10.86
N ASP A 140 -11.28 18.54 10.48
CA ASP A 140 -10.02 17.82 10.41
C ASP A 140 -9.62 17.22 11.77
N GLU A 141 -9.74 18.00 12.85
CA GLU A 141 -9.41 17.52 14.20
C GLU A 141 -10.36 16.42 14.66
N VAL A 142 -11.65 16.52 14.36
CA VAL A 142 -12.66 15.50 14.70
C VAL A 142 -12.35 14.21 13.94
N ARG A 143 -12.06 14.30 12.63
CA ARG A 143 -11.69 13.15 11.81
C ARG A 143 -10.40 12.48 12.32
N ALA A 144 -9.36 13.26 12.60
CA ALA A 144 -8.11 12.73 13.13
C ALA A 144 -8.32 11.94 14.44
N ARG A 145 -9.15 12.46 15.36
CA ARG A 145 -9.49 11.77 16.61
C ARG A 145 -10.32 10.51 16.40
N ALA A 146 -11.23 10.51 15.42
CA ALA A 146 -11.99 9.32 15.05
C ALA A 146 -11.07 8.22 14.53
N LEU A 147 -10.14 8.54 13.60
CA LEU A 147 -9.15 7.61 13.06
C LEU A 147 -8.21 7.06 14.16
N LEU A 148 -7.75 7.91 15.08
CA LEU A 148 -6.99 7.46 16.25
C LEU A 148 -7.83 6.52 17.14
N GLY A 149 -9.15 6.72 17.21
CA GLY A 149 -10.08 5.84 17.92
C GLY A 149 -10.19 4.46 17.26
N GLN A 150 -10.37 4.41 15.95
CA GLN A 150 -10.42 3.18 15.17
C GLN A 150 -9.13 2.34 15.35
N LEU A 151 -7.98 3.02 15.41
CA LEU A 151 -6.69 2.38 15.65
C LEU A 151 -6.37 2.15 17.15
N GLY A 152 -7.31 2.40 18.07
CA GLY A 152 -7.15 2.15 19.51
C GLY A 152 -6.15 3.06 20.22
N VAL A 153 -5.79 4.22 19.66
CA VAL A 153 -4.78 5.15 20.18
C VAL A 153 -5.30 6.55 20.48
N ALA A 154 -6.63 6.75 20.55
CA ALA A 154 -7.24 8.05 20.83
C ALA A 154 -6.78 8.66 22.17
N HIS A 155 -6.50 7.83 23.18
CA HIS A 155 -6.01 8.26 24.50
C HIS A 155 -4.62 8.91 24.44
N LEU A 156 -3.89 8.73 23.34
CA LEU A 156 -2.55 9.29 23.09
C LEU A 156 -2.59 10.63 22.33
N ALA A 157 -3.76 11.11 21.92
CA ALA A 157 -3.96 12.25 21.02
C ALA A 157 -3.14 13.50 21.38
N ASN A 158 -2.95 13.77 22.68
CA ASN A 158 -2.23 14.95 23.18
C ASN A 158 -0.76 14.67 23.58
N ARG A 159 -0.29 13.43 23.42
CA ARG A 159 1.12 13.07 23.71
C ARG A 159 2.04 13.43 22.56
N GLY A 160 3.32 13.65 22.86
CA GLY A 160 4.36 13.80 21.85
C GLY A 160 4.62 12.46 21.14
N TYR A 161 4.70 12.47 19.83
CA TYR A 161 4.93 11.28 18.99
C TYR A 161 6.17 10.48 19.39
N GLY A 162 7.27 11.15 19.77
CA GLY A 162 8.51 10.53 20.23
C GLY A 162 8.38 9.73 21.53
N THR A 163 7.30 9.94 22.32
CA THR A 163 7.09 9.24 23.61
C THR A 163 6.29 7.93 23.46
N LEU A 164 5.87 7.61 22.23
CA LEU A 164 5.06 6.44 21.94
C LEU A 164 5.94 5.18 21.83
N SER A 165 5.38 4.03 22.19
CA SER A 165 5.93 2.72 21.85
C SER A 165 5.91 2.51 20.33
N GLU A 166 6.67 1.55 19.82
CA GLU A 166 6.70 1.26 18.39
C GLU A 166 5.31 0.88 17.83
N GLY A 167 4.55 0.04 18.55
CA GLY A 167 3.20 -0.34 18.15
C GLY A 167 2.21 0.84 18.13
N GLU A 168 2.31 1.75 19.11
CA GLU A 168 1.51 2.98 19.13
C GLU A 168 1.89 3.89 17.94
N ARG A 169 3.18 4.03 17.62
CA ARG A 169 3.65 4.80 16.45
C ARG A 169 3.11 4.23 15.15
N LYS A 170 3.17 2.91 14.95
CA LYS A 170 2.64 2.24 13.74
C LYS A 170 1.14 2.52 13.56
N ARG A 171 0.35 2.43 14.63
CA ARG A 171 -1.09 2.74 14.58
C ARG A 171 -1.37 4.21 14.26
N VAL A 172 -0.61 5.14 14.82
CA VAL A 172 -0.69 6.57 14.47
C VAL A 172 -0.33 6.82 13.00
N GLN A 173 0.68 6.13 12.46
CA GLN A 173 1.07 6.23 11.05
C GLN A 173 -0.03 5.74 10.10
N ILE A 174 -0.74 4.66 10.46
CA ILE A 174 -1.88 4.17 9.69
C ILE A 174 -3.05 5.17 9.78
N ALA A 175 -3.38 5.68 10.98
CA ALA A 175 -4.37 6.74 11.14
C ALA A 175 -4.04 7.98 10.29
N ARG A 176 -2.75 8.36 10.23
CA ARG A 176 -2.25 9.42 9.37
C ARG A 176 -2.47 9.11 7.88
N ALA A 177 -2.21 7.88 7.45
CA ALA A 177 -2.38 7.48 6.05
C ALA A 177 -3.86 7.48 5.62
N LEU A 178 -4.79 7.28 6.55
CA LEU A 178 -6.24 7.33 6.32
C LEU A 178 -6.83 8.77 6.38
N MET A 179 -6.06 9.76 6.79
CA MET A 179 -6.58 11.11 7.03
C MET A 179 -7.14 11.78 5.78
N THR A 180 -6.55 11.55 4.61
CA THR A 180 -6.96 12.13 3.32
C THR A 180 -8.16 11.44 2.67
N ASP A 181 -8.76 10.45 3.33
CA ASP A 181 -9.82 9.62 2.75
C ASP A 181 -9.37 8.94 1.45
N PRO A 182 -8.28 8.16 1.50
CA PRO A 182 -7.69 7.62 0.29
C PRO A 182 -8.57 6.55 -0.34
N GLU A 183 -8.44 6.36 -1.66
CA GLU A 183 -9.03 5.25 -2.40
C GLU A 183 -8.14 3.99 -2.37
N LEU A 184 -6.83 4.18 -2.10
CA LEU A 184 -5.84 3.12 -2.00
C LEU A 184 -4.97 3.33 -0.76
N LEU A 185 -4.91 2.34 0.14
CA LEU A 185 -4.04 2.35 1.32
C LEU A 185 -2.91 1.35 1.16
N LEU A 186 -1.68 1.85 1.23
CA LEU A 186 -0.44 1.10 1.06
C LEU A 186 0.33 1.04 2.39
N LEU A 187 0.56 -0.16 2.90
CA LEU A 187 1.24 -0.40 4.18
C LEU A 187 2.53 -1.21 3.97
N ASP A 188 3.68 -0.62 4.22
CA ASP A 188 4.99 -1.29 4.10
C ASP A 188 5.49 -1.79 5.44
N GLU A 189 5.41 -3.09 5.66
CA GLU A 189 5.84 -3.80 6.87
C GLU A 189 5.34 -3.14 8.18
N PRO A 190 4.02 -2.93 8.33
CA PRO A 190 3.47 -2.17 9.45
C PRO A 190 3.66 -2.86 10.81
N ALA A 191 3.86 -4.17 10.84
CA ALA A 191 4.09 -4.94 12.07
C ALA A 191 5.58 -5.16 12.39
N ALA A 192 6.49 -4.66 11.55
CA ALA A 192 7.93 -4.82 11.79
C ALA A 192 8.36 -4.19 13.11
N GLY A 193 9.10 -4.96 13.92
CA GLY A 193 9.62 -4.50 15.22
C GLY A 193 8.62 -4.60 16.39
N LEU A 194 7.39 -5.09 16.16
CA LEU A 194 6.42 -5.30 17.21
C LEU A 194 6.64 -6.61 17.95
N ASP A 195 6.36 -6.61 19.24
CA ASP A 195 6.21 -7.85 20.00
C ASP A 195 4.93 -8.60 19.57
N LEU A 196 4.74 -9.81 20.09
CA LEU A 196 3.58 -10.63 19.75
C LEU A 196 2.25 -9.92 20.03
N GLY A 197 2.12 -9.27 21.19
CA GLY A 197 0.88 -8.58 21.58
C GLY A 197 0.57 -7.40 20.67
N GLY A 198 1.58 -6.56 20.38
CA GLY A 198 1.46 -5.41 19.47
C GLY A 198 1.14 -5.81 18.04
N ARG A 199 1.73 -6.93 17.56
CA ARG A 199 1.42 -7.48 16.24
C ARG A 199 -0.03 -7.96 16.17
N GLU A 200 -0.49 -8.75 17.14
CA GLU A 200 -1.85 -9.29 17.12
C GLU A 200 -2.90 -8.17 17.26
N ASP A 201 -2.66 -7.14 18.09
CA ASP A 201 -3.54 -5.97 18.16
C ASP A 201 -3.59 -5.22 16.82
N LEU A 202 -2.45 -5.02 16.17
CA LEU A 202 -2.40 -4.38 14.84
C LEU A 202 -3.14 -5.21 13.78
N VAL A 203 -2.91 -6.52 13.73
CA VAL A 203 -3.61 -7.44 12.81
C VAL A 203 -5.13 -7.38 13.02
N ALA A 204 -5.60 -7.33 14.28
CA ALA A 204 -7.02 -7.19 14.59
C ALA A 204 -7.60 -5.87 14.07
N ARG A 205 -6.87 -4.74 14.23
CA ARG A 205 -7.32 -3.44 13.70
C ARG A 205 -7.36 -3.41 12.17
N LEU A 206 -6.38 -4.03 11.52
CA LEU A 206 -6.37 -4.13 10.06
C LEU A 206 -7.47 -5.07 9.55
N ALA A 207 -7.86 -6.09 10.33
CA ALA A 207 -9.02 -6.94 10.02
C ALA A 207 -10.34 -6.15 10.11
N GLU A 208 -10.52 -5.34 11.17
CA GLU A 208 -11.69 -4.44 11.28
C GLU A 208 -11.79 -3.53 10.04
N LEU A 209 -10.67 -2.96 9.58
CA LEU A 209 -10.61 -2.13 8.38
C LEU A 209 -10.89 -2.95 7.10
N ALA A 210 -10.37 -4.19 7.01
CA ALA A 210 -10.56 -5.04 5.82
C ALA A 210 -12.02 -5.48 5.62
N TYR A 211 -12.78 -5.60 6.71
CA TYR A 211 -14.21 -5.93 6.67
C TYR A 211 -15.13 -4.71 6.49
N ASP A 212 -14.60 -3.49 6.61
CA ASP A 212 -15.38 -2.28 6.38
C ASP A 212 -15.63 -2.11 4.87
N PRO A 213 -16.90 -2.09 4.40
CA PRO A 213 -17.20 -1.92 2.98
C PRO A 213 -16.82 -0.54 2.44
N ASP A 214 -16.72 0.46 3.31
CA ASP A 214 -16.33 1.83 2.94
C ASP A 214 -14.81 2.06 3.02
N ALA A 215 -14.04 1.01 3.38
CA ALA A 215 -12.59 1.11 3.44
C ALA A 215 -11.96 1.18 2.03
N PRO A 216 -10.82 1.88 1.89
CA PRO A 216 -10.05 1.91 0.64
C PRO A 216 -9.60 0.51 0.22
N ALA A 217 -9.20 0.33 -1.03
CA ALA A 217 -8.41 -0.84 -1.41
C ALA A 217 -7.16 -0.94 -0.53
N LEU A 218 -6.85 -2.14 -0.02
CA LEU A 218 -5.76 -2.34 0.92
C LEU A 218 -4.63 -3.16 0.29
N VAL A 219 -3.41 -2.66 0.38
CA VAL A 219 -2.20 -3.41 0.02
C VAL A 219 -1.25 -3.43 1.22
N LEU A 220 -1.07 -4.61 1.79
CA LEU A 220 -0.15 -4.88 2.89
C LEU A 220 1.11 -5.56 2.34
N VAL A 221 2.27 -4.97 2.56
CA VAL A 221 3.56 -5.59 2.28
C VAL A 221 4.13 -6.17 3.56
N THR A 222 4.50 -7.45 3.55
CA THR A 222 5.17 -8.12 4.66
C THR A 222 6.04 -9.28 4.18
N HIS A 223 6.85 -9.84 5.06
CA HIS A 223 7.59 -11.09 4.84
C HIS A 223 7.15 -12.21 5.83
N HIS A 224 6.09 -11.96 6.61
CA HIS A 224 5.52 -12.90 7.58
C HIS A 224 4.06 -13.22 7.25
N VAL A 225 3.74 -14.49 7.07
CA VAL A 225 2.36 -14.93 6.77
C VAL A 225 1.41 -14.74 7.95
N GLU A 226 1.95 -14.74 9.18
CA GLU A 226 1.22 -14.51 10.43
C GLU A 226 0.68 -13.08 10.55
N GLU A 227 1.21 -12.15 9.76
CA GLU A 227 0.79 -10.75 9.74
C GLU A 227 -0.39 -10.48 8.81
N ILE A 228 -0.84 -11.48 8.05
CA ILE A 228 -2.00 -11.35 7.15
C ILE A 228 -3.27 -11.25 7.99
N PRO A 229 -4.00 -10.11 7.91
CA PRO A 229 -5.24 -9.95 8.65
C PRO A 229 -6.37 -10.81 8.06
N PRO A 230 -7.33 -11.26 8.87
CA PRO A 230 -8.62 -11.71 8.37
C PRO A 230 -9.27 -10.67 7.44
N GLY A 231 -10.06 -11.14 6.47
CA GLY A 231 -10.69 -10.26 5.47
C GLY A 231 -9.82 -9.93 4.26
N PHE A 232 -8.52 -10.33 4.23
CA PHE A 232 -7.71 -10.20 3.03
C PHE A 232 -8.11 -11.25 1.99
N THR A 233 -8.20 -10.82 0.73
CA THR A 233 -8.79 -11.60 -0.37
C THR A 233 -7.76 -12.15 -1.33
N HIS A 234 -6.66 -11.43 -1.56
CA HIS A 234 -5.67 -11.73 -2.59
C HIS A 234 -4.23 -11.72 -2.05
N ALA A 235 -3.35 -12.42 -2.75
CA ALA A 235 -1.92 -12.43 -2.48
C ALA A 235 -1.09 -12.26 -3.76
N LEU A 236 0.04 -11.57 -3.64
CA LEU A 236 1.11 -11.48 -4.63
C LEU A 236 2.41 -11.96 -3.99
N LEU A 237 3.02 -12.99 -4.55
CA LEU A 237 4.28 -13.56 -4.08
C LEU A 237 5.42 -13.10 -4.99
N LEU A 238 6.39 -12.38 -4.42
CA LEU A 238 7.53 -11.80 -5.15
C LEU A 238 8.85 -12.47 -4.77
N ARG A 239 9.68 -12.73 -5.78
CA ARG A 239 11.07 -13.13 -5.61
C ARG A 239 11.94 -12.51 -6.69
N GLU A 240 13.06 -11.91 -6.31
CA GLU A 240 14.07 -11.38 -7.24
C GLU A 240 13.49 -10.42 -8.31
N GLY A 241 12.47 -9.63 -7.91
CA GLY A 241 11.79 -8.66 -8.77
C GLY A 241 10.72 -9.26 -9.69
N GLY A 242 10.49 -10.55 -9.67
CA GLY A 242 9.48 -11.26 -10.47
C GLY A 242 8.34 -11.83 -9.63
N VAL A 243 7.20 -12.07 -10.27
CA VAL A 243 6.03 -12.70 -9.67
C VAL A 243 6.21 -14.22 -9.65
N VAL A 244 6.10 -14.83 -8.47
CA VAL A 244 6.08 -16.30 -8.32
C VAL A 244 4.66 -16.83 -8.49
N ALA A 245 3.70 -16.18 -7.86
CA ALA A 245 2.27 -16.48 -7.94
C ALA A 245 1.45 -15.26 -7.51
N GLN A 246 0.23 -15.12 -8.02
CA GLN A 246 -0.73 -14.10 -7.61
C GLN A 246 -2.16 -14.58 -7.81
N GLY A 247 -3.11 -13.98 -7.09
CA GLY A 247 -4.54 -14.25 -7.17
C GLY A 247 -5.17 -14.44 -5.79
N LEU A 248 -6.31 -15.13 -5.75
CA LEU A 248 -7.05 -15.38 -4.51
C LEU A 248 -6.14 -15.94 -3.41
N LEU A 249 -6.22 -15.37 -2.22
CA LEU A 249 -5.32 -15.64 -1.10
C LEU A 249 -5.17 -17.14 -0.80
N GLY A 250 -6.29 -17.86 -0.67
CA GLY A 250 -6.27 -19.29 -0.34
C GLY A 250 -5.68 -20.18 -1.43
N ALA A 251 -5.77 -19.79 -2.69
CA ALA A 251 -5.20 -20.52 -3.83
C ALA A 251 -3.71 -20.19 -4.05
N THR A 252 -3.31 -18.98 -3.70
CA THR A 252 -1.94 -18.47 -3.91
C THR A 252 -1.01 -18.85 -2.76
N LEU A 253 -1.48 -18.78 -1.51
CA LEU A 253 -0.70 -19.00 -0.30
C LEU A 253 -0.59 -20.51 0.03
N THR A 254 0.14 -21.25 -0.80
CA THR A 254 0.39 -22.68 -0.66
C THR A 254 1.83 -22.95 -0.19
N SER A 255 2.07 -24.13 0.39
CA SER A 255 3.42 -24.57 0.79
C SER A 255 4.40 -24.55 -0.39
N ASP A 256 3.96 -24.99 -1.57
CA ASP A 256 4.78 -25.01 -2.79
C ASP A 256 5.16 -23.58 -3.26
N ASN A 257 4.18 -22.68 -3.37
CA ASN A 257 4.42 -21.31 -3.77
C ASN A 257 5.30 -20.55 -2.77
N LEU A 258 5.06 -20.71 -1.46
CA LEU A 258 5.91 -20.09 -0.45
C LEU A 258 7.33 -20.68 -0.45
N SER A 259 7.46 -21.99 -0.61
CA SER A 259 8.79 -22.61 -0.73
C SER A 259 9.57 -22.07 -1.90
N LYS A 260 8.94 -21.89 -3.06
CA LYS A 260 9.54 -21.24 -4.24
C LYS A 260 9.90 -19.79 -3.97
N THR A 261 9.01 -19.06 -3.31
CA THR A 261 9.21 -17.63 -3.00
C THR A 261 10.39 -17.40 -2.07
N PHE A 262 10.47 -18.17 -0.99
CA PHE A 262 11.51 -18.01 0.04
C PHE A 262 12.76 -18.85 -0.20
N GLY A 263 12.72 -19.81 -1.14
CA GLY A 263 13.89 -20.60 -1.53
C GLY A 263 14.27 -21.71 -0.54
N LEU A 264 13.33 -22.14 0.32
CA LEU A 264 13.50 -23.24 1.28
C LEU A 264 12.19 -24.01 1.44
N PRO A 265 12.21 -25.30 1.78
CA PRO A 265 11.00 -26.08 2.02
C PRO A 265 10.19 -25.50 3.18
N LEU A 266 8.95 -25.09 2.92
CA LEU A 266 8.02 -24.52 3.90
C LEU A 266 6.70 -25.29 3.91
N VAL A 267 6.11 -25.40 5.09
CA VAL A 267 4.75 -25.88 5.31
C VAL A 267 3.90 -24.71 5.77
N VAL A 268 2.79 -24.48 5.06
CA VAL A 268 1.79 -23.48 5.41
C VAL A 268 0.59 -24.18 6.01
N GLU A 269 0.14 -23.69 7.15
CA GLU A 269 -1.06 -24.16 7.83
C GLU A 269 -2.06 -23.00 7.93
N ARG A 270 -3.34 -23.30 7.73
CA ARG A 270 -4.44 -22.33 7.87
C ARG A 270 -5.31 -22.73 9.05
N SER A 271 -5.56 -21.78 9.95
CA SER A 271 -6.50 -21.92 11.06
C SER A 271 -7.54 -20.79 10.99
N GLY A 272 -8.74 -21.12 10.56
CA GLY A 272 -9.75 -20.13 10.21
C GLY A 272 -9.29 -19.26 9.04
N GLU A 273 -9.13 -17.95 9.30
CA GLU A 273 -8.61 -16.98 8.32
C GLU A 273 -7.15 -16.59 8.56
N ARG A 274 -6.49 -17.18 9.55
CA ARG A 274 -5.08 -16.94 9.87
C ARG A 274 -4.19 -18.01 9.25
N PHE A 275 -2.99 -17.61 8.90
CA PHE A 275 -1.96 -18.45 8.32
C PHE A 275 -0.73 -18.50 9.22
N THR A 276 -0.06 -19.64 9.22
CA THR A 276 1.26 -19.82 9.84
C THR A 276 2.16 -20.55 8.86
N ALA A 277 3.46 -20.29 8.92
CA ALA A 277 4.44 -21.01 8.11
C ALA A 277 5.65 -21.43 8.96
N ARG A 278 6.17 -22.62 8.67
CA ARG A 278 7.39 -23.16 9.30
C ARG A 278 8.21 -23.93 8.29
N ALA A 279 9.47 -24.14 8.58
CA ALA A 279 10.29 -25.07 7.81
C ALA A 279 9.69 -26.48 7.82
N ALA A 280 9.78 -27.19 6.69
CA ALA A 280 9.24 -28.53 6.52
C ALA A 280 10.03 -29.58 7.35
#